data_7bc86f6eafa08ce952a20f1d36566e6f
#
_entry.id   7bc86f6eafa08ce952a20f1d36566e6f
#
_cell.length_a   1.000
_cell.length_b   1.000
_cell.length_c   1.000
_cell.angle_alpha   90.00
_cell.angle_beta   90.00
_cell.angle_gamma   90.00
#
_symmetry.space_group_name_H-M   'P 1'
#
loop_
_entity.id
_entity.type
_entity.pdbx_description
1 polymer ?
#
loop_
_entity_poly.entity_id
_entity_poly.type
_entity_poly.pdbx_seq_one_letter_code
_entity_poly.pdbx_strand_id
1 'polypeptide(L)'
;MRAFIVVSDAHTGHKNGLLNPSSELEEGVPVPMYPIPKLLWSITEEVREWVDTNCKKYDKYLISLGETTHGNKYADDLLTSEMWLQFKLASETMYPFLEMSGMKGAHFLQATSWHEYGDGSSSKLMAENLKAKYKKLTIKQMNQSRIFVDSTILEWTHHGSSTGKRKYSEGNAAFLDAKDRVLNHIIEEERCPDLSFSAHTHKPSMARAYLLSKGEYISNTQVITPPMCGPGAFSRKVANPSMFYVGMHVVLADKHGFEVKPFYRRLKDYSMEIL
;
A
#
# COMPACT_ATOMS: atom_id res chain seq x y z
N MET A 1 9.73 -10.82 16.85
CA MET A 1 9.38 -10.82 15.41
C MET A 1 8.13 -9.99 15.17
N ARG A 2 8.08 -9.24 14.09
CA ARG A 2 6.92 -8.42 13.68
C ARG A 2 6.55 -8.73 12.24
N ALA A 3 5.26 -8.70 11.95
CA ALA A 3 4.71 -8.85 10.61
C ALA A 3 3.98 -7.56 10.22
N PHE A 4 4.32 -7.01 9.06
CA PHE A 4 3.70 -5.80 8.53
C PHE A 4 2.94 -6.16 7.26
N ILE A 5 1.65 -5.95 7.25
CA ILE A 5 0.78 -6.12 6.08
C ILE A 5 0.77 -4.77 5.37
N VAL A 6 1.26 -4.72 4.14
CA VAL A 6 1.43 -3.47 3.39
C VAL A 6 0.42 -3.42 2.25
N VAL A 7 -0.45 -2.42 2.31
CA VAL A 7 -1.47 -2.12 1.30
C VAL A 7 -1.26 -0.71 0.76
N SER A 8 -1.50 -0.49 -0.52
CA SER A 8 -1.43 0.85 -1.12
C SER A 8 -2.48 1.06 -2.17
N ASP A 9 -2.80 2.32 -2.43
CA ASP A 9 -3.61 2.77 -3.56
C ASP A 9 -4.89 1.93 -3.70
N ALA A 10 -5.65 1.82 -2.60
CA ALA A 10 -6.89 1.05 -2.55
C ALA A 10 -8.00 1.71 -3.37
N HIS A 11 -7.96 3.04 -3.52
CA HIS A 11 -8.91 3.84 -4.29
C HIS A 11 -10.36 3.43 -4.07
N THR A 12 -10.72 3.17 -2.82
CA THR A 12 -12.08 2.80 -2.47
C THR A 12 -13.06 3.90 -2.88
N GLY A 13 -14.15 3.51 -3.51
CA GLY A 13 -15.05 4.45 -4.20
C GLY A 13 -14.89 4.47 -5.72
N HIS A 14 -13.80 3.91 -6.24
CA HIS A 14 -13.62 3.62 -7.66
C HIS A 14 -14.17 2.23 -7.99
N LYS A 15 -14.81 2.06 -9.16
CA LYS A 15 -15.42 0.76 -9.57
C LYS A 15 -14.41 -0.41 -9.65
N ASN A 16 -13.12 -0.10 -9.84
CA ASN A 16 -12.02 -1.06 -9.88
C ASN A 16 -11.14 -0.98 -8.61
N GLY A 17 -11.56 -0.25 -7.57
CA GLY A 17 -10.85 -0.15 -6.30
C GLY A 17 -11.10 -1.34 -5.38
N LEU A 18 -10.39 -1.38 -4.28
CA LEU A 18 -10.60 -2.37 -3.23
C LEU A 18 -11.96 -2.14 -2.56
N LEU A 19 -12.79 -3.16 -2.52
CA LEU A 19 -14.10 -3.16 -1.88
C LEU A 19 -14.25 -4.39 -0.99
N ASN A 20 -14.88 -4.19 0.17
CA ASN A 20 -15.30 -5.31 1.01
C ASN A 20 -16.68 -5.79 0.51
N PRO A 21 -16.85 -7.08 0.14
CA PRO A 21 -18.11 -7.59 -0.38
C PRO A 21 -19.27 -7.55 0.63
N SER A 22 -18.96 -7.39 1.92
CA SER A 22 -19.98 -7.22 2.97
C SER A 22 -20.39 -5.76 3.19
N SER A 23 -19.81 -4.82 2.44
CA SER A 23 -20.17 -3.39 2.53
C SER A 23 -21.45 -3.08 1.75
N GLU A 24 -22.12 -2.01 2.15
CA GLU A 24 -23.33 -1.50 1.52
C GLU A 24 -23.15 -0.04 1.11
N LEU A 25 -23.65 0.31 -0.08
CA LEU A 25 -23.74 1.70 -0.55
C LEU A 25 -24.81 2.47 0.23
N GLU A 26 -25.98 1.86 0.35
CA GLU A 26 -27.12 2.31 1.14
C GLU A 26 -27.64 1.12 1.96
N GLU A 27 -28.55 1.35 2.90
CA GLU A 27 -29.13 0.30 3.71
C GLU A 27 -29.79 -0.78 2.82
N GLY A 28 -29.25 -2.00 2.91
CA GLY A 28 -29.68 -3.16 2.11
C GLY A 28 -29.21 -3.18 0.66
N VAL A 29 -28.40 -2.21 0.21
CA VAL A 29 -27.85 -2.18 -1.16
C VAL A 29 -26.36 -2.55 -1.13
N PRO A 30 -25.99 -3.80 -1.46
CA PRO A 30 -24.60 -4.23 -1.42
C PRO A 30 -23.75 -3.51 -2.45
N VAL A 31 -22.45 -3.37 -2.17
CA VAL A 31 -21.48 -2.85 -3.15
C VAL A 31 -21.41 -3.78 -4.37
N PRO A 32 -21.35 -3.23 -5.59
CA PRO A 32 -21.20 -4.04 -6.79
C PRO A 32 -19.80 -4.64 -6.88
N MET A 33 -19.70 -5.94 -6.75
CA MET A 33 -18.45 -6.67 -6.87
C MET A 33 -18.16 -7.03 -8.33
N TYR A 34 -17.57 -6.09 -9.08
CA TYR A 34 -17.04 -6.33 -10.43
C TYR A 34 -15.85 -7.30 -10.40
N PRO A 35 -15.40 -7.83 -11.55
CA PRO A 35 -14.29 -8.81 -11.58
C PRO A 35 -13.01 -8.35 -10.86
N ILE A 36 -12.65 -7.07 -10.99
CA ILE A 36 -11.44 -6.55 -10.34
C ILE A 36 -11.59 -6.43 -8.82
N PRO A 37 -12.60 -5.78 -8.25
CA PRO A 37 -12.84 -5.82 -6.82
C PRO A 37 -12.88 -7.25 -6.24
N LYS A 38 -13.47 -8.22 -6.95
CA LYS A 38 -13.45 -9.63 -6.54
C LYS A 38 -12.03 -10.19 -6.47
N LEU A 39 -11.21 -9.92 -7.49
CA LEU A 39 -9.80 -10.34 -7.50
C LEU A 39 -9.01 -9.65 -6.36
N LEU A 40 -9.19 -8.35 -6.15
CA LEU A 40 -8.51 -7.61 -5.08
C LEU A 40 -8.90 -8.16 -3.71
N TRP A 41 -10.18 -8.46 -3.52
CA TRP A 41 -10.65 -9.08 -2.29
C TRP A 41 -10.09 -10.49 -2.09
N SER A 42 -9.99 -11.31 -3.15
CA SER A 42 -9.37 -12.63 -3.04
C SER A 42 -7.88 -12.56 -2.64
N ILE A 43 -7.14 -11.54 -3.09
CA ILE A 43 -5.78 -11.29 -2.63
C ILE A 43 -5.76 -10.90 -1.15
N THR A 44 -6.71 -10.08 -0.71
CA THR A 44 -6.88 -9.69 0.70
C THR A 44 -7.09 -10.93 1.59
N GLU A 45 -7.97 -11.83 1.19
CA GLU A 45 -8.23 -13.10 1.91
C GLU A 45 -6.98 -14.01 1.92
N GLU A 46 -6.30 -14.16 0.78
CA GLU A 46 -5.05 -14.94 0.69
C GLU A 46 -3.97 -14.40 1.65
N VAL A 47 -3.78 -13.08 1.69
CA VAL A 47 -2.82 -12.45 2.61
C VAL A 47 -3.21 -12.70 4.05
N ARG A 48 -4.48 -12.55 4.41
CA ARG A 48 -4.97 -12.82 5.76
C ARG A 48 -4.74 -14.25 6.18
N GLU A 49 -5.14 -15.22 5.34
CA GLU A 49 -4.95 -16.64 5.62
C GLU A 49 -3.47 -17.00 5.77
N TRP A 50 -2.62 -16.46 4.89
CA TRP A 50 -1.18 -16.68 4.98
C TRP A 50 -0.60 -16.13 6.29
N VAL A 51 -0.97 -14.90 6.67
CA VAL A 51 -0.50 -14.26 7.91
C VAL A 51 -1.03 -14.99 9.15
N ASP A 52 -2.29 -15.41 9.14
CA ASP A 52 -2.86 -16.17 10.27
C ASP A 52 -2.22 -17.55 10.43
N THR A 53 -1.80 -18.16 9.32
CA THR A 53 -1.13 -19.47 9.35
C THR A 53 0.33 -19.34 9.77
N ASN A 54 1.08 -18.41 9.16
CA ASN A 54 2.54 -18.34 9.27
C ASN A 54 3.04 -17.38 10.34
N CYS A 55 2.21 -16.41 10.77
CA CYS A 55 2.58 -15.36 11.71
C CYS A 55 1.82 -15.41 13.04
N LYS A 56 1.44 -16.60 13.52
CA LYS A 56 0.64 -16.78 14.75
C LYS A 56 1.27 -16.13 16.00
N LYS A 57 2.59 -16.14 16.08
CA LYS A 57 3.36 -15.62 17.23
C LYS A 57 3.95 -14.23 17.00
N TYR A 58 3.62 -13.58 15.85
CA TYR A 58 4.15 -12.27 15.52
C TYR A 58 3.22 -11.16 16.01
N ASP A 59 3.79 -10.05 16.46
CA ASP A 59 3.07 -8.79 16.55
C ASP A 59 2.79 -8.30 15.14
N LYS A 60 1.52 -8.07 14.82
CA LYS A 60 1.06 -7.70 13.48
C LYS A 60 0.74 -6.21 13.39
N TYR A 61 1.06 -5.60 12.27
CA TYR A 61 0.78 -4.20 11.96
C TYR A 61 0.24 -4.08 10.54
N LEU A 62 -0.73 -3.20 10.35
CA LEU A 62 -1.21 -2.80 9.02
C LEU A 62 -0.51 -1.50 8.63
N ILE A 63 0.05 -1.44 7.43
CA ILE A 63 0.64 -0.25 6.84
C ILE A 63 -0.13 0.09 5.57
N SER A 64 -0.89 1.17 5.59
CA SER A 64 -1.52 1.74 4.40
C SER A 64 -0.64 2.86 3.87
N LEU A 65 -0.12 2.70 2.66
CA LEU A 65 0.78 3.67 2.03
C LEU A 65 0.04 4.84 1.36
N GLY A 66 -1.26 5.01 1.64
CA GLY A 66 -2.07 6.12 1.15
C GLY A 66 -3.03 5.76 0.02
N GLU A 67 -3.72 6.78 -0.50
CA GLU A 67 -4.77 6.68 -1.51
C GLU A 67 -5.83 5.62 -1.17
N THR A 68 -6.30 5.67 0.08
CA THR A 68 -7.33 4.75 0.58
C THR A 68 -8.70 5.02 -0.04
N THR A 69 -9.02 6.30 -0.29
CA THR A 69 -10.21 6.74 -1.06
C THR A 69 -9.82 7.14 -2.48
N HIS A 70 -10.80 7.19 -3.39
CA HIS A 70 -10.54 7.61 -4.78
C HIS A 70 -10.64 9.13 -4.96
N GLY A 71 -11.41 9.82 -4.13
CA GLY A 71 -11.73 11.22 -4.34
C GLY A 71 -12.73 11.43 -5.49
N ASN A 72 -12.93 12.68 -5.91
CA ASN A 72 -13.95 13.02 -6.91
C ASN A 72 -13.39 13.61 -8.22
N LYS A 73 -12.06 13.65 -8.37
CA LYS A 73 -11.44 14.27 -9.55
C LYS A 73 -11.75 13.55 -10.85
N TYR A 74 -11.82 12.22 -10.82
CA TYR A 74 -12.04 11.38 -12.00
C TYR A 74 -13.38 10.69 -11.88
N ALA A 75 -14.45 11.41 -12.27
CA ALA A 75 -15.83 11.01 -12.02
C ALA A 75 -16.30 9.77 -12.83
N ASP A 76 -15.69 9.51 -13.99
CA ASP A 76 -16.17 8.49 -14.95
C ASP A 76 -16.15 7.05 -14.40
N ASP A 77 -15.33 6.81 -13.39
CA ASP A 77 -15.11 5.48 -12.82
C ASP A 77 -15.58 5.38 -11.35
N LEU A 78 -16.33 6.37 -10.85
CA LEU A 78 -16.81 6.39 -9.48
C LEU A 78 -17.98 5.43 -9.24
N LEU A 79 -17.97 4.75 -8.09
CA LEU A 79 -19.15 4.09 -7.51
C LEU A 79 -20.04 5.11 -6.80
N THR A 80 -19.42 6.09 -6.17
CA THR A 80 -20.09 7.17 -5.44
C THR A 80 -19.21 8.41 -5.41
N SER A 81 -19.82 9.58 -5.55
CA SER A 81 -19.18 10.88 -5.34
C SER A 81 -19.25 11.36 -3.89
N GLU A 82 -19.99 10.66 -3.04
CA GLU A 82 -20.15 11.04 -1.64
C GLU A 82 -18.88 10.70 -0.85
N MET A 83 -18.20 11.72 -0.35
CA MET A 83 -16.99 11.60 0.45
C MET A 83 -17.19 10.68 1.67
N TRP A 84 -18.29 10.85 2.38
CA TRP A 84 -18.62 10.04 3.54
C TRP A 84 -18.74 8.56 3.20
N LEU A 85 -19.37 8.23 2.08
CA LEU A 85 -19.55 6.85 1.66
C LEU A 85 -18.22 6.23 1.21
N GLN A 86 -17.38 6.95 0.44
CA GLN A 86 -16.03 6.48 0.10
C GLN A 86 -15.21 6.22 1.37
N PHE A 87 -15.31 7.10 2.35
CA PHE A 87 -14.64 6.97 3.64
C PHE A 87 -15.14 5.76 4.45
N LYS A 88 -16.46 5.54 4.53
CA LYS A 88 -17.05 4.36 5.17
C LYS A 88 -16.54 3.08 4.51
N LEU A 89 -16.65 2.98 3.20
CA LEU A 89 -16.20 1.83 2.42
C LEU A 89 -14.69 1.57 2.61
N ALA A 90 -13.85 2.62 2.58
CA ALA A 90 -12.41 2.49 2.81
C ALA A 90 -12.09 1.97 4.22
N SER A 91 -12.81 2.43 5.24
CA SER A 91 -12.66 1.91 6.59
C SER A 91 -13.03 0.43 6.68
N GLU A 92 -14.11 0.03 6.04
CA GLU A 92 -14.60 -1.35 6.02
C GLU A 92 -13.66 -2.32 5.30
N THR A 93 -12.88 -1.86 4.31
CA THR A 93 -11.85 -2.70 3.69
C THR A 93 -10.70 -3.04 4.64
N MET A 94 -10.47 -2.22 5.68
CA MET A 94 -9.38 -2.41 6.64
C MET A 94 -9.79 -3.28 7.84
N TYR A 95 -11.10 -3.42 8.14
CA TYR A 95 -11.57 -4.19 9.28
C TYR A 95 -11.02 -5.61 9.34
N PRO A 96 -11.02 -6.40 8.24
CA PRO A 96 -10.53 -7.76 8.28
C PRO A 96 -9.08 -7.91 8.75
N PHE A 97 -8.24 -6.91 8.46
CA PHE A 97 -6.86 -6.90 8.95
C PHE A 97 -6.78 -6.49 10.42
N LEU A 98 -7.52 -5.46 10.82
CA LEU A 98 -7.50 -4.93 12.19
C LEU A 98 -8.07 -5.90 13.22
N GLU A 99 -8.92 -6.83 12.78
CA GLU A 99 -9.54 -7.87 13.62
C GLU A 99 -8.70 -9.15 13.73
N MET A 100 -7.55 -9.23 13.04
CA MET A 100 -6.66 -10.39 13.12
C MET A 100 -6.07 -10.56 14.52
N SER A 101 -5.93 -11.82 14.94
CA SER A 101 -5.27 -12.14 16.20
C SER A 101 -3.82 -11.65 16.20
N GLY A 102 -3.39 -11.01 17.28
CA GLY A 102 -2.04 -10.46 17.43
C GLY A 102 -1.82 -9.10 16.75
N MET A 103 -2.87 -8.47 16.21
CA MET A 103 -2.80 -7.10 15.69
C MET A 103 -2.47 -6.13 16.83
N LYS A 104 -1.49 -5.25 16.59
CA LYS A 104 -1.02 -4.23 17.55
C LYS A 104 -1.36 -2.81 17.10
N GLY A 105 -1.44 -2.57 15.79
CA GLY A 105 -1.74 -1.24 15.29
C GLY A 105 -1.74 -1.11 13.79
N ALA A 106 -1.97 0.13 13.35
CA ALA A 106 -1.94 0.49 11.94
C ALA A 106 -1.36 1.88 11.72
N HIS A 107 -0.64 2.06 10.62
CA HIS A 107 -0.18 3.35 10.13
C HIS A 107 -0.85 3.65 8.81
N PHE A 108 -1.49 4.81 8.72
CA PHE A 108 -2.10 5.34 7.51
C PHE A 108 -1.26 6.51 7.02
N LEU A 109 -0.61 6.37 5.88
CA LEU A 109 0.19 7.44 5.31
C LEU A 109 -0.69 8.40 4.51
N GLN A 110 -0.34 9.67 4.60
CA GLN A 110 -0.93 10.70 3.75
C GLN A 110 -0.51 10.49 2.31
N ALA A 111 -1.46 10.65 1.40
CA ALA A 111 -1.25 10.53 -0.04
C ALA A 111 -1.52 11.86 -0.77
N THR A 112 -1.90 11.77 -2.05
CA THR A 112 -2.15 12.94 -2.87
C THR A 112 -3.46 13.63 -2.47
N SER A 113 -3.45 14.96 -2.46
CA SER A 113 -4.66 15.78 -2.17
C SER A 113 -5.85 15.47 -3.09
N TRP A 114 -5.59 14.96 -4.28
CA TRP A 114 -6.62 14.62 -5.26
C TRP A 114 -7.49 13.43 -4.87
N HIS A 115 -6.90 12.46 -4.17
CA HIS A 115 -7.57 11.25 -3.73
C HIS A 115 -7.97 11.29 -2.25
N GLU A 116 -7.45 12.27 -1.51
CA GLU A 116 -7.68 12.37 -0.06
C GLU A 116 -8.55 13.58 0.35
N TYR A 117 -9.30 14.19 -0.57
CA TYR A 117 -10.17 15.33 -0.28
C TYR A 117 -9.46 16.51 0.43
N GLY A 118 -8.27 16.88 -0.05
CA GLY A 118 -7.41 17.88 0.55
C GLY A 118 -6.18 17.26 1.22
N ASP A 119 -5.54 17.96 2.11
CA ASP A 119 -4.23 17.64 2.68
C ASP A 119 -4.26 16.42 3.64
N GLY A 120 -4.53 15.23 3.11
CA GLY A 120 -4.54 13.98 3.88
C GLY A 120 -5.76 13.80 4.78
N SER A 121 -6.86 14.52 4.50
CA SER A 121 -8.06 14.48 5.34
C SER A 121 -8.71 13.09 5.40
N SER A 122 -8.72 12.33 4.30
CA SER A 122 -9.30 10.97 4.31
C SER A 122 -8.52 10.03 5.21
N SER A 123 -7.21 9.95 5.06
CA SER A 123 -6.37 9.07 5.88
C SER A 123 -6.39 9.49 7.36
N LYS A 124 -6.46 10.80 7.64
CA LYS A 124 -6.60 11.30 9.01
C LYS A 124 -7.93 10.92 9.64
N LEU A 125 -9.05 11.24 8.97
CA LEU A 125 -10.39 10.90 9.47
C LEU A 125 -10.57 9.40 9.62
N MET A 126 -10.05 8.60 8.69
CA MET A 126 -10.08 7.16 8.78
C MET A 126 -9.29 6.65 9.99
N ALA A 127 -8.08 7.17 10.22
CA ALA A 127 -7.27 6.79 11.37
C ALA A 127 -7.98 7.15 12.69
N GLU A 128 -8.60 8.32 12.79
CA GLU A 128 -9.35 8.75 13.98
C GLU A 128 -10.59 7.85 14.24
N ASN A 129 -11.36 7.56 13.18
CA ASN A 129 -12.54 6.67 13.29
C ASN A 129 -12.15 5.26 13.69
N LEU A 130 -11.14 4.69 13.06
CA LEU A 130 -10.64 3.35 13.39
C LEU A 130 -10.05 3.30 14.80
N LYS A 131 -9.36 4.35 15.26
CA LYS A 131 -8.88 4.47 16.63
C LYS A 131 -10.02 4.51 17.66
N ALA A 132 -11.12 5.18 17.33
CA ALA A 132 -12.32 5.21 18.19
C ALA A 132 -12.97 3.82 18.30
N LYS A 133 -13.01 3.06 17.20
CA LYS A 133 -13.56 1.69 17.13
C LYS A 133 -12.62 0.68 17.79
N TYR A 134 -11.32 0.72 17.51
CA TYR A 134 -10.33 -0.26 17.98
C TYR A 134 -9.43 0.30 19.08
N LYS A 135 -10.00 0.60 20.24
CA LYS A 135 -9.32 1.28 21.38
C LYS A 135 -8.04 0.60 21.88
N LYS A 136 -7.86 -0.69 21.59
CA LYS A 136 -6.67 -1.48 22.01
C LYS A 136 -5.53 -1.42 21.00
N LEU A 137 -5.77 -0.89 19.80
CA LEU A 137 -4.76 -0.79 18.74
C LEU A 137 -4.11 0.59 18.73
N THR A 138 -2.82 0.63 18.41
CA THR A 138 -2.11 1.88 18.14
C THR A 138 -2.32 2.28 16.68
N ILE A 139 -3.25 3.18 16.43
CA ILE A 139 -3.56 3.66 15.08
C ILE A 139 -3.07 5.08 14.92
N LYS A 140 -2.31 5.34 13.84
CA LYS A 140 -1.68 6.64 13.56
C LYS A 140 -1.86 7.03 12.10
N GLN A 141 -2.03 8.33 11.85
CA GLN A 141 -1.84 8.94 10.54
C GLN A 141 -0.48 9.66 10.52
N MET A 142 0.24 9.57 9.42
CA MET A 142 1.60 10.06 9.27
C MET A 142 1.88 10.45 7.81
N ASN A 143 2.83 11.38 7.59
CA ASN A 143 3.31 11.68 6.23
C ASN A 143 4.33 10.64 5.76
N GLN A 144 5.16 10.20 6.71
CA GLN A 144 6.19 9.17 6.53
C GLN A 144 6.31 8.40 7.84
N SER A 145 6.65 7.14 7.78
CA SER A 145 6.85 6.31 8.96
C SER A 145 8.18 5.60 8.92
N ARG A 146 8.95 5.71 10.00
CA ARG A 146 10.12 4.85 10.28
C ARG A 146 9.84 3.99 11.49
N ILE A 147 10.06 2.70 11.36
CA ILE A 147 9.84 1.72 12.43
C ILE A 147 11.16 0.98 12.66
N PHE A 148 11.56 0.95 13.92
CA PHE A 148 12.70 0.17 14.36
C PHE A 148 12.22 -1.20 14.87
N VAL A 149 12.76 -2.25 14.29
CA VAL A 149 12.57 -3.62 14.74
C VAL A 149 13.95 -4.14 15.14
N ASP A 150 14.28 -4.01 16.42
CA ASP A 150 15.62 -4.22 16.95
C ASP A 150 16.66 -3.37 16.21
N SER A 151 17.56 -4.00 15.44
CA SER A 151 18.56 -3.30 14.62
C SER A 151 18.08 -2.95 13.21
N THR A 152 16.95 -3.48 12.76
CA THR A 152 16.41 -3.28 11.41
C THR A 152 15.56 -2.02 11.35
N ILE A 153 15.79 -1.17 10.35
CA ILE A 153 14.99 0.03 10.11
C ILE A 153 14.13 -0.16 8.86
N LEU A 154 12.83 -0.03 9.04
CA LEU A 154 11.83 -0.05 7.97
C LEU A 154 11.30 1.36 7.76
N GLU A 155 11.26 1.82 6.52
CA GLU A 155 10.74 3.13 6.13
C GLU A 155 9.56 2.98 5.16
N TRP A 156 8.53 3.78 5.38
CA TRP A 156 7.30 3.79 4.60
C TRP A 156 7.00 5.21 4.13
N THR A 157 6.82 5.39 2.83
CA THR A 157 6.43 6.67 2.21
C THR A 157 5.35 6.42 1.17
N HIS A 158 4.49 7.42 0.90
CA HIS A 158 3.55 7.31 -0.23
C HIS A 158 4.27 7.60 -1.55
N HIS A 159 4.98 8.72 -1.62
CA HIS A 159 5.70 9.12 -2.82
C HIS A 159 7.12 8.57 -2.83
N GLY A 160 7.54 8.12 -4.01
CA GLY A 160 8.91 7.78 -4.37
C GLY A 160 9.25 8.40 -5.73
N SER A 161 10.38 8.06 -6.31
CA SER A 161 10.76 8.51 -7.64
C SER A 161 9.78 8.03 -8.71
N SER A 162 9.62 8.82 -9.76
CA SER A 162 8.78 8.45 -10.90
C SER A 162 9.34 7.24 -11.64
N THR A 163 8.47 6.29 -11.98
CA THR A 163 8.87 5.10 -12.75
C THR A 163 9.06 5.42 -14.22
N GLY A 164 10.08 4.81 -14.84
CA GLY A 164 10.31 4.92 -16.27
C GLY A 164 9.14 4.37 -17.11
N LYS A 165 8.90 4.95 -18.26
CA LYS A 165 7.84 4.53 -19.20
C LYS A 165 8.19 3.26 -19.98
N ARG A 166 9.47 2.90 -20.06
CA ARG A 166 9.96 1.79 -20.89
C ARG A 166 10.17 0.54 -20.01
N LYS A 167 9.86 -0.62 -20.58
CA LYS A 167 9.92 -1.91 -19.89
C LYS A 167 11.30 -2.22 -19.28
N TYR A 168 12.38 -1.87 -19.96
CA TYR A 168 13.75 -2.09 -19.48
C TYR A 168 14.22 -1.09 -18.40
N SER A 169 13.44 -0.04 -18.14
CA SER A 169 13.73 0.95 -17.08
C SER A 169 12.86 0.78 -15.81
N GLU A 170 12.11 -0.31 -15.72
CA GLU A 170 11.14 -0.54 -14.65
C GLU A 170 11.76 -0.50 -13.25
N GLY A 171 12.92 -1.12 -13.07
CA GLY A 171 13.61 -1.16 -11.78
C GLY A 171 14.44 0.08 -11.44
N ASN A 172 14.67 0.98 -12.42
CA ASN A 172 15.58 2.11 -12.26
C ASN A 172 15.12 3.07 -11.16
N ALA A 173 13.81 3.32 -11.05
CA ALA A 173 13.27 4.20 -10.03
C ALA A 173 13.55 3.67 -8.62
N ALA A 174 13.24 2.40 -8.37
CA ALA A 174 13.54 1.76 -7.09
C ALA A 174 15.05 1.75 -6.78
N PHE A 175 15.89 1.54 -7.79
CA PHE A 175 17.34 1.58 -7.61
C PHE A 175 17.85 2.98 -7.27
N LEU A 176 17.36 4.02 -7.95
CA LEU A 176 17.73 5.42 -7.67
C LEU A 176 17.28 5.83 -6.27
N ASP A 177 16.04 5.51 -5.88
CA ASP A 177 15.55 5.76 -4.54
C ASP A 177 16.40 5.06 -3.46
N ALA A 178 16.76 3.80 -3.67
CA ALA A 178 17.63 3.06 -2.77
C ALA A 178 19.02 3.71 -2.68
N LYS A 179 19.59 4.13 -3.82
CA LYS A 179 20.88 4.79 -3.89
C LYS A 179 20.89 6.14 -3.18
N ASP A 180 19.84 6.94 -3.35
CA ASP A 180 19.71 8.24 -2.69
C ASP A 180 19.67 8.10 -1.17
N ARG A 181 18.97 7.10 -0.63
CA ARG A 181 18.96 6.83 0.81
C ARG A 181 20.34 6.46 1.35
N VAL A 182 21.10 5.65 0.59
CA VAL A 182 22.46 5.29 0.98
C VAL A 182 23.38 6.53 0.92
N LEU A 183 23.26 7.37 -0.12
CA LEU A 183 24.04 8.60 -0.25
C LEU A 183 23.71 9.59 0.88
N ASN A 184 22.44 9.81 1.20
CA ASN A 184 22.02 10.69 2.27
C ASN A 184 22.57 10.23 3.62
N HIS A 185 22.60 8.92 3.89
CA HIS A 185 23.27 8.40 5.09
C HIS A 185 24.75 8.77 5.12
N ILE A 186 25.46 8.67 4.00
CA ILE A 186 26.90 8.97 3.94
C ILE A 186 27.17 10.48 4.08
N ILE A 187 26.31 11.33 3.52
CA ILE A 187 26.47 12.79 3.47
C ILE A 187 25.96 13.44 4.75
N GLU A 188 24.78 13.02 5.22
CA GLU A 188 24.05 13.67 6.33
C GLU A 188 24.22 12.93 7.66
N GLU A 189 24.95 11.82 7.66
CA GLU A 189 25.17 10.94 8.83
C GLU A 189 23.85 10.39 9.44
N GLU A 190 22.75 10.45 8.70
CA GLU A 190 21.49 9.84 9.09
C GLU A 190 21.54 8.31 8.91
N ARG A 191 21.00 7.57 9.86
CA ARG A 191 20.96 6.11 9.75
C ARG A 191 20.12 5.66 8.56
N CYS A 192 20.75 4.95 7.60
CA CYS A 192 20.10 4.42 6.41
C CYS A 192 19.01 3.39 6.80
N PRO A 193 17.79 3.49 6.25
CA PRO A 193 16.82 2.39 6.36
C PRO A 193 17.35 1.13 5.65
N ASP A 194 17.14 -0.03 6.25
CA ASP A 194 17.49 -1.32 5.62
C ASP A 194 16.50 -1.67 4.50
N LEU A 195 15.22 -1.33 4.72
CA LEU A 195 14.13 -1.55 3.77
C LEU A 195 13.24 -0.33 3.71
N SER A 196 12.96 0.12 2.50
CA SER A 196 12.06 1.25 2.23
C SER A 196 10.94 0.86 1.27
N PHE A 197 9.76 1.40 1.49
CA PHE A 197 8.59 1.22 0.64
C PHE A 197 8.08 2.55 0.11
N SER A 198 7.64 2.53 -1.16
CA SER A 198 6.84 3.59 -1.75
C SER A 198 5.69 3.03 -2.58
N ALA A 199 4.76 3.91 -2.98
CA ALA A 199 3.54 3.58 -3.71
C ALA A 199 3.28 4.55 -4.87
N HIS A 200 2.04 4.89 -5.17
CA HIS A 200 1.57 5.91 -6.11
C HIS A 200 1.83 5.65 -7.60
N THR A 201 2.96 5.10 -7.96
CA THR A 201 3.32 4.93 -9.39
C THR A 201 2.65 3.72 -10.05
N HIS A 202 2.00 2.86 -9.28
CA HIS A 202 1.29 1.65 -9.71
C HIS A 202 2.17 0.65 -10.52
N LYS A 203 3.49 0.77 -10.41
CA LYS A 203 4.44 -0.11 -11.11
C LYS A 203 5.35 -0.79 -10.11
N PRO A 204 4.99 -2.01 -9.66
CA PRO A 204 5.77 -2.70 -8.64
C PRO A 204 7.18 -2.99 -9.15
N SER A 205 8.14 -2.70 -8.31
CA SER A 205 9.54 -3.03 -8.54
C SER A 205 10.28 -3.12 -7.22
N MET A 206 11.40 -3.83 -7.24
CA MET A 206 12.29 -3.92 -6.08
C MET A 206 13.74 -3.82 -6.57
N ALA A 207 14.53 -3.02 -5.88
CA ALA A 207 15.96 -2.91 -6.13
C ALA A 207 16.73 -2.69 -4.84
N ARG A 208 17.99 -3.07 -4.85
CA ARG A 208 18.91 -2.84 -3.74
C ARG A 208 20.10 -2.04 -4.23
N ALA A 209 20.46 -1.00 -3.49
CA ALA A 209 21.69 -0.26 -3.66
C ALA A 209 22.60 -0.49 -2.44
N TYR A 210 23.90 -0.50 -2.67
CA TYR A 210 24.92 -0.54 -1.63
C TYR A 210 26.14 0.27 -2.04
N LEU A 211 26.76 0.93 -1.08
CA LEU A 211 28.02 1.66 -1.25
C LEU A 211 28.96 1.31 -0.12
N LEU A 212 30.26 1.27 -0.44
CA LEU A 212 31.30 1.13 0.55
C LEU A 212 31.65 2.50 1.12
N SER A 213 31.51 2.69 2.42
CA SER A 213 31.89 3.92 3.13
C SER A 213 32.60 3.56 4.44
N LYS A 214 33.75 4.18 4.69
CA LYS A 214 34.55 3.98 5.92
C LYS A 214 34.83 2.50 6.24
N GLY A 215 34.94 1.65 5.21
CA GLY A 215 35.22 0.22 5.35
C GLY A 215 33.97 -0.67 5.56
N GLU A 216 32.77 -0.11 5.62
CA GLU A 216 31.53 -0.82 5.79
C GLU A 216 30.60 -0.68 4.57
N TYR A 217 29.85 -1.73 4.24
CA TYR A 217 28.82 -1.69 3.21
C TYR A 217 27.52 -1.15 3.81
N ILE A 218 27.10 0.02 3.33
CA ILE A 218 25.80 0.60 3.64
C ILE A 218 24.84 0.22 2.51
N SER A 219 23.68 -0.28 2.84
CA SER A 219 22.71 -0.70 1.82
C SER A 219 21.28 -0.35 2.18
N ASN A 220 20.46 -0.14 1.15
CA ASN A 220 19.00 -0.01 1.24
C ASN A 220 18.35 -0.90 0.19
N THR A 221 17.25 -1.54 0.56
CA THR A 221 16.34 -2.21 -0.37
C THR A 221 15.10 -1.35 -0.51
N GLN A 222 14.83 -0.87 -1.73
CA GLN A 222 13.62 -0.12 -2.05
C GLN A 222 12.60 -1.01 -2.73
N VAL A 223 11.37 -0.97 -2.26
CA VAL A 223 10.21 -1.66 -2.84
C VAL A 223 9.17 -0.63 -3.26
N ILE A 224 8.76 -0.67 -4.52
CA ILE A 224 7.59 0.06 -5.01
C ILE A 224 6.44 -0.95 -5.03
N THR A 225 5.36 -0.66 -4.29
CA THR A 225 4.23 -1.58 -4.15
C THR A 225 3.29 -1.50 -5.35
N PRO A 226 2.64 -2.62 -5.73
CA PRO A 226 1.49 -2.56 -6.63
C PRO A 226 0.30 -1.91 -5.93
N PRO A 227 -0.64 -1.33 -6.70
CA PRO A 227 -1.87 -0.82 -6.15
C PRO A 227 -2.85 -1.95 -5.79
N MET A 228 -3.75 -1.66 -4.88
CA MET A 228 -4.98 -2.42 -4.66
C MET A 228 -6.17 -1.78 -5.41
N CYS A 229 -5.90 -1.38 -6.64
CA CYS A 229 -6.86 -0.84 -7.59
C CYS A 229 -6.50 -1.25 -9.00
N GLY A 230 -7.49 -1.62 -9.79
CA GLY A 230 -7.31 -1.81 -11.23
C GLY A 230 -7.22 -0.47 -11.98
N PRO A 231 -6.74 -0.49 -13.23
CA PRO A 231 -6.56 0.73 -14.00
C PRO A 231 -7.90 1.40 -14.32
N GLY A 232 -7.98 2.70 -14.02
CA GLY A 232 -9.05 3.58 -14.48
C GLY A 232 -8.86 4.05 -15.92
N ALA A 233 -9.79 4.86 -16.43
CA ALA A 233 -9.77 5.40 -17.79
C ALA A 233 -8.48 6.18 -18.08
N PHE A 234 -7.99 6.96 -17.13
CA PHE A 234 -6.75 7.72 -17.28
C PHE A 234 -5.51 6.81 -17.35
N SER A 235 -5.38 5.86 -16.42
CA SER A 235 -4.22 4.96 -16.38
C SER A 235 -4.12 4.08 -17.64
N ARG A 236 -5.24 3.70 -18.25
CA ARG A 236 -5.28 2.97 -19.53
C ARG A 236 -4.71 3.79 -20.70
N LYS A 237 -4.87 5.12 -20.69
CA LYS A 237 -4.33 6.01 -21.73
C LYS A 237 -2.82 6.19 -21.63
N VAL A 238 -2.26 6.15 -20.42
CA VAL A 238 -0.85 6.53 -20.18
C VAL A 238 0.08 5.35 -19.88
N ALA A 239 -0.45 4.19 -19.52
CA ALA A 239 0.33 3.02 -19.18
C ALA A 239 0.23 1.91 -20.24
N ASN A 240 1.29 1.10 -20.35
CA ASN A 240 1.26 -0.10 -21.18
C ASN A 240 0.41 -1.18 -20.46
N PRO A 241 -0.70 -1.67 -21.04
CA PRO A 241 -1.57 -2.67 -20.42
C PRO A 241 -0.86 -3.94 -19.97
N SER A 242 0.23 -4.31 -20.63
CA SER A 242 1.00 -5.51 -20.31
C SER A 242 1.72 -5.46 -18.95
N MET A 243 1.74 -4.30 -18.28
CA MET A 243 2.50 -4.04 -17.05
C MET A 243 1.63 -3.78 -15.82
N PHE A 244 0.33 -4.01 -15.90
CA PHE A 244 -0.53 -3.83 -14.73
C PHE A 244 -0.42 -5.02 -13.77
N TYR A 245 -0.05 -4.70 -12.55
CA TYR A 245 -0.06 -5.62 -11.43
C TYR A 245 -0.91 -5.03 -10.30
N VAL A 246 -1.58 -5.90 -9.57
CA VAL A 246 -2.28 -5.57 -8.34
C VAL A 246 -1.82 -6.49 -7.23
N GLY A 247 -1.85 -6.02 -5.99
CA GLY A 247 -1.45 -6.88 -4.89
C GLY A 247 -0.97 -6.16 -3.64
N MET A 248 -0.41 -6.95 -2.75
CA MET A 248 0.05 -6.53 -1.43
C MET A 248 1.41 -7.15 -1.11
N HIS A 249 2.01 -6.66 -0.03
CA HIS A 249 3.18 -7.30 0.57
C HIS A 249 2.92 -7.69 2.03
N VAL A 250 3.63 -8.71 2.48
CA VAL A 250 3.87 -8.94 3.91
C VAL A 250 5.36 -8.82 4.17
N VAL A 251 5.74 -8.02 5.15
CA VAL A 251 7.13 -7.89 5.59
C VAL A 251 7.27 -8.55 6.95
N LEU A 252 8.18 -9.49 7.04
CA LEU A 252 8.59 -10.08 8.32
C LEU A 252 9.89 -9.42 8.74
N ALA A 253 9.98 -8.97 9.99
CA ALA A 253 11.21 -8.35 10.48
C ALA A 253 11.52 -8.77 11.92
N ASP A 254 12.82 -8.95 12.19
CA ASP A 254 13.34 -9.21 13.52
C ASP A 254 14.78 -8.67 13.66
N LYS A 255 15.48 -9.10 14.71
CA LYS A 255 16.89 -8.73 14.98
C LYS A 255 17.89 -9.21 13.91
N HIS A 256 17.51 -10.14 13.06
CA HIS A 256 18.37 -10.70 12.01
C HIS A 256 18.15 -10.06 10.64
N GLY A 257 17.15 -9.19 10.51
CA GLY A 257 16.84 -8.49 9.28
C GLY A 257 15.37 -8.57 8.89
N PHE A 258 15.10 -8.62 7.59
CA PHE A 258 13.75 -8.64 7.04
C PHE A 258 13.59 -9.62 5.89
N GLU A 259 12.36 -10.06 5.68
CA GLU A 259 11.90 -10.80 4.49
C GLU A 259 10.70 -10.08 3.90
N VAL A 260 10.65 -9.96 2.57
CA VAL A 260 9.51 -9.37 1.83
C VAL A 260 8.81 -10.47 1.07
N LYS A 261 7.56 -10.71 1.41
CA LYS A 261 6.67 -11.68 0.75
C LYS A 261 5.69 -10.95 -0.16
N PRO A 262 5.78 -11.08 -1.49
CA PRO A 262 4.84 -10.47 -2.43
C PRO A 262 3.60 -11.36 -2.63
N PHE A 263 2.44 -10.72 -2.77
CA PHE A 263 1.16 -11.31 -3.17
C PHE A 263 0.63 -10.54 -4.36
N TYR A 264 1.10 -10.87 -5.57
CA TYR A 264 0.81 -10.14 -6.79
C TYR A 264 -0.03 -10.94 -7.77
N ARG A 265 -0.87 -10.23 -8.52
CA ARG A 265 -1.51 -10.74 -9.74
C ARG A 265 -1.22 -9.78 -10.88
N ARG A 266 -0.79 -10.33 -12.00
CA ARG A 266 -0.73 -9.59 -13.26
C ARG A 266 -2.11 -9.57 -13.88
N LEU A 267 -2.59 -8.37 -14.20
CA LEU A 267 -3.84 -8.21 -14.91
C LEU A 267 -3.55 -8.40 -16.40
N LYS A 268 -4.02 -9.51 -16.94
CA LYS A 268 -3.97 -9.82 -18.38
C LYS A 268 -5.34 -9.50 -18.98
N ASP A 269 -5.32 -8.90 -20.18
CA ASP A 269 -6.51 -8.71 -21.04
C ASP A 269 -7.68 -7.92 -20.44
N TYR A 270 -7.37 -6.68 -20.09
CA TYR A 270 -8.38 -5.71 -19.60
C TYR A 270 -9.47 -5.35 -20.58
N SER A 271 -9.24 -5.58 -21.88
CA SER A 271 -10.17 -5.17 -22.95
C SER A 271 -11.35 -6.12 -23.17
N MET A 272 -11.31 -7.32 -22.59
CA MET A 272 -12.31 -8.36 -22.86
C MET A 272 -13.43 -8.49 -21.83
N GLU A 273 -13.35 -7.81 -20.67
CA GLU A 273 -14.33 -7.94 -19.60
C GLU A 273 -15.34 -6.77 -19.50
N ILE A 274 -15.41 -5.94 -20.51
CA ILE A 274 -16.34 -4.78 -20.57
C ILE A 274 -17.37 -4.97 -21.71
N LEU A 275 -17.73 -6.19 -22.01
CA LEU A 275 -18.85 -6.49 -22.89
C LEU A 275 -20.04 -6.99 -22.08
#